data_82a0ec445aed32319a89f56759e3d2a6
#
_entry.id   82a0ec445aed32319a89f56759e3d2a6
#
_cell.length_a   1.000
_cell.length_b   1.000
_cell.length_c   1.000
_cell.angle_alpha   90.00
_cell.angle_beta   90.00
_cell.angle_gamma   90.00
#
_symmetry.space_group_name_H-M   'P 1'
#
loop_
_entity.id
_entity.type
_entity.pdbx_description
1 polymer ?
#
loop_
_entity_poly.entity_id
_entity_poly.type
_entity_poly.pdbx_seq_one_letter_code
_entity_poly.pdbx_strand_id
1 'polypeptide(L)'
;MAIRHITRFGIQRKIVANMTSESWKNIPHVCYTYDADVTKFQAAFKEYSEKHKDDEYKLTFNGVILKAVSEGLKAAPEMNSHMHFEKKLVRGKVTTFDNIDISVPWPLPDGSMMTVNMKDMGNKSLQEIAKYTADINRKLANTNLTEALYSVSIQDTIKALTKGHFIKAALR
;
A
#
# COMPACT_ATOMS: atom_id res chain seq x y z
N MET A 1 -11.78 4.80 -37.78
CA MET A 1 -10.49 4.45 -37.14
C MET A 1 -10.27 2.96 -37.26
N ALA A 2 -9.10 2.50 -37.76
CA ALA A 2 -8.76 1.08 -37.81
C ALA A 2 -8.25 0.61 -36.43
N ILE A 3 -8.82 -0.50 -35.93
CA ILE A 3 -8.38 -1.10 -34.66
C ILE A 3 -7.06 -1.85 -34.91
N ARG A 4 -5.99 -1.48 -34.21
CA ARG A 4 -4.69 -2.15 -34.35
C ARG A 4 -4.63 -3.44 -33.53
N HIS A 5 -5.17 -3.41 -32.31
CA HIS A 5 -5.12 -4.53 -31.39
C HIS A 5 -6.14 -4.38 -30.26
N ILE A 6 -6.68 -5.49 -29.77
CA ILE A 6 -7.55 -5.54 -28.59
C ILE A 6 -6.94 -6.48 -27.57
N THR A 7 -6.61 -5.97 -26.39
CA THR A 7 -6.15 -6.76 -25.25
C THR A 7 -7.23 -6.76 -24.17
N ARG A 8 -7.65 -7.94 -23.73
CA ARG A 8 -8.59 -8.10 -22.60
C ARG A 8 -7.83 -8.03 -21.28
N PHE A 9 -8.47 -7.46 -20.26
CA PHE A 9 -7.87 -7.37 -18.93
C PHE A 9 -7.73 -8.76 -18.30
N GLY A 10 -6.51 -9.07 -17.83
CA GLY A 10 -6.28 -10.14 -16.88
C GLY A 10 -6.84 -9.76 -15.48
N ILE A 11 -6.83 -10.72 -14.56
CA ILE A 11 -7.45 -10.59 -13.23
C ILE A 11 -6.86 -9.41 -12.43
N GLN A 12 -5.55 -9.26 -12.41
CA GLN A 12 -4.86 -8.17 -11.72
C GLN A 12 -5.31 -6.79 -12.23
N ARG A 13 -5.35 -6.60 -13.55
CA ARG A 13 -5.77 -5.34 -14.15
C ARG A 13 -7.24 -5.03 -13.91
N LYS A 14 -8.11 -6.04 -13.87
CA LYS A 14 -9.51 -5.87 -13.48
C LYS A 14 -9.64 -5.34 -12.04
N ILE A 15 -8.90 -5.93 -11.11
CA ILE A 15 -8.90 -5.51 -9.69
C ILE A 15 -8.44 -4.05 -9.58
N VAL A 16 -7.28 -3.72 -10.17
CA VAL A 16 -6.73 -2.35 -10.12
C VAL A 16 -7.69 -1.35 -10.74
N ALA A 17 -8.21 -1.62 -11.93
CA ALA A 17 -9.15 -0.73 -12.64
C ALA A 17 -10.42 -0.48 -11.82
N ASN A 18 -10.99 -1.53 -11.22
CA ASN A 18 -12.19 -1.40 -10.38
C ASN A 18 -11.91 -0.56 -9.12
N MET A 19 -10.85 -0.89 -8.38
CA MET A 19 -10.50 -0.18 -7.14
C MET A 19 -10.16 1.30 -7.39
N THR A 20 -9.39 1.58 -8.45
CA THR A 20 -9.02 2.96 -8.81
C THR A 20 -10.24 3.77 -9.23
N SER A 21 -11.12 3.19 -10.05
CA SER A 21 -12.36 3.87 -10.48
C SER A 21 -13.31 4.11 -9.32
N GLU A 22 -13.44 3.16 -8.40
CA GLU A 22 -14.27 3.31 -7.20
C GLU A 22 -13.71 4.38 -6.26
N SER A 23 -12.40 4.36 -6.01
CA SER A 23 -11.70 5.36 -5.22
C SER A 23 -11.90 6.77 -5.80
N TRP A 24 -11.67 6.93 -7.10
CA TRP A 24 -11.82 8.23 -7.78
C TRP A 24 -13.24 8.80 -7.69
N LYS A 25 -14.26 7.94 -7.76
CA LYS A 25 -15.67 8.36 -7.69
C LYS A 25 -16.16 8.70 -6.29
N ASN A 26 -15.64 7.99 -5.28
CA ASN A 26 -16.20 8.01 -3.93
C ASN A 26 -15.38 8.79 -2.91
N ILE A 27 -14.09 9.04 -3.20
CA ILE A 27 -13.16 9.69 -2.28
C ILE A 27 -12.72 11.02 -2.87
N PRO A 28 -13.10 12.18 -2.27
CA PRO A 28 -12.56 13.47 -2.67
C PRO A 28 -11.08 13.54 -2.29
N HIS A 29 -10.23 13.68 -3.31
CA HIS A 29 -8.77 13.76 -3.14
C HIS A 29 -8.34 15.22 -3.04
N VAL A 30 -7.46 15.50 -2.08
CA VAL A 30 -6.78 16.79 -1.93
C VAL A 30 -5.28 16.54 -2.05
N CYS A 31 -4.61 17.33 -2.88
CA CYS A 31 -3.16 17.25 -3.08
C CYS A 31 -2.48 18.47 -2.45
N TYR A 32 -1.48 18.19 -1.61
CA TYR A 32 -0.54 19.19 -1.11
C TYR A 32 0.84 18.88 -1.66
N THR A 33 1.51 19.89 -2.20
CA THR A 33 2.89 19.78 -2.68
C THR A 33 3.78 20.63 -1.79
N TYR A 34 4.88 20.04 -1.34
CA TYR A 34 5.89 20.72 -0.55
C TYR A 34 7.29 20.34 -1.03
N ASP A 35 8.09 21.34 -1.35
CA ASP A 35 9.48 21.16 -1.75
C ASP A 35 10.37 21.27 -0.51
N ALA A 36 10.93 20.13 -0.10
CA ALA A 36 11.79 20.06 1.08
C ALA A 36 13.27 20.11 0.70
N ASP A 37 14.06 20.98 1.36
CA ASP A 37 15.52 20.91 1.27
C ASP A 37 16.03 19.74 2.12
N VAL A 38 16.45 18.68 1.44
CA VAL A 38 16.98 17.46 2.06
C VAL A 38 18.50 17.38 2.08
N THR A 39 19.23 18.46 1.77
CA THR A 39 20.70 18.47 1.66
C THR A 39 21.40 17.95 2.91
N LYS A 40 21.03 18.48 4.07
CA LYS A 40 21.60 18.05 5.37
C LYS A 40 21.23 16.61 5.70
N PHE A 41 19.99 16.22 5.39
CA PHE A 41 19.51 14.88 5.60
C PHE A 41 20.28 13.87 4.72
N GLN A 42 20.49 14.17 3.45
CA GLN A 42 21.27 13.30 2.53
C GLN A 42 22.70 13.11 3.01
N ALA A 43 23.36 14.19 3.52
CA ALA A 43 24.71 14.09 4.06
C ALA A 43 24.74 13.16 5.29
N ALA A 44 23.83 13.34 6.23
CA ALA A 44 23.71 12.48 7.42
C ALA A 44 23.37 11.03 7.08
N PHE A 45 22.47 10.81 6.11
CA PHE A 45 22.10 9.48 5.65
C PHE A 45 23.27 8.75 4.99
N LYS A 46 24.08 9.46 4.19
CA LYS A 46 25.28 8.90 3.58
C LYS A 46 26.30 8.48 4.65
N GLU A 47 26.57 9.35 5.62
CA GLU A 47 27.46 9.03 6.75
C GLU A 47 26.96 7.82 7.54
N TYR A 48 25.66 7.76 7.83
CA TYR A 48 25.03 6.61 8.49
C TYR A 48 25.22 5.33 7.66
N SER A 49 24.94 5.38 6.37
CA SER A 49 25.06 4.23 5.47
C SER A 49 26.49 3.68 5.37
N GLU A 50 27.48 4.56 5.38
CA GLU A 50 28.90 4.16 5.37
C GLU A 50 29.30 3.48 6.68
N LYS A 51 28.82 3.98 7.82
CA LYS A 51 29.08 3.38 9.15
C LYS A 51 28.42 2.01 9.32
N HIS A 52 27.28 1.77 8.65
CA HIS A 52 26.45 0.57 8.77
C HIS A 52 26.45 -0.27 7.50
N LYS A 53 27.50 -0.14 6.65
CA LYS A 53 27.60 -0.87 5.37
C LYS A 53 27.68 -2.40 5.54
N ASP A 54 28.20 -2.86 6.66
CA ASP A 54 28.39 -4.27 6.98
C ASP A 54 27.22 -4.87 7.81
N ASP A 55 26.21 -4.06 8.12
CA ASP A 55 25.01 -4.55 8.81
C ASP A 55 24.23 -5.55 7.93
N GLU A 56 23.63 -6.56 8.57
CA GLU A 56 22.82 -7.58 7.91
C GLU A 56 21.64 -6.98 7.14
N TYR A 57 21.02 -5.92 7.68
CA TYR A 57 19.88 -5.24 7.09
C TYR A 57 20.21 -3.76 6.83
N LYS A 58 20.27 -3.40 5.55
CA LYS A 58 20.61 -2.03 5.15
C LYS A 58 19.36 -1.14 5.18
N LEU A 59 19.47 -0.03 5.90
CA LEU A 59 18.45 1.00 5.88
C LEU A 59 18.44 1.69 4.51
N THR A 60 17.26 1.80 3.91
CA THR A 60 17.06 2.52 2.64
C THR A 60 16.51 3.92 2.90
N PHE A 61 16.71 4.83 1.95
CA PHE A 61 16.11 6.16 1.99
C PHE A 61 14.57 6.09 2.16
N ASN A 62 13.91 5.18 1.42
CA ASN A 62 12.48 4.95 1.55
C ASN A 62 12.09 4.47 2.95
N GLY A 63 12.93 3.66 3.62
CA GLY A 63 12.70 3.24 5.00
C GLY A 63 12.68 4.42 5.97
N VAL A 64 13.56 5.41 5.78
CA VAL A 64 13.55 6.64 6.60
C VAL A 64 12.32 7.49 6.31
N ILE A 65 11.91 7.62 5.05
CA ILE A 65 10.67 8.34 4.70
C ILE A 65 9.44 7.67 5.34
N LEU A 66 9.36 6.33 5.30
CA LEU A 66 8.27 5.59 5.96
C LEU A 66 8.24 5.85 7.46
N LYS A 67 9.42 5.93 8.11
CA LYS A 67 9.49 6.31 9.53
C LYS A 67 9.03 7.74 9.75
N ALA A 68 9.47 8.69 8.93
CA ALA A 68 9.05 10.09 9.02
C ALA A 68 7.52 10.24 8.87
N VAL A 69 6.91 9.53 7.89
CA VAL A 69 5.46 9.50 7.70
C VAL A 69 4.76 8.92 8.94
N SER A 70 5.29 7.83 9.50
CA SER A 70 4.69 7.22 10.70
C SER A 70 4.76 8.13 11.93
N GLU A 71 5.84 8.89 12.11
CA GLU A 71 5.94 9.89 13.18
C GLU A 71 4.99 11.08 12.91
N GLY A 72 4.83 11.50 11.66
CA GLY A 72 3.85 12.52 11.29
C GLY A 72 2.41 12.10 11.62
N LEU A 73 2.05 10.84 11.34
CA LEU A 73 0.72 10.28 11.69
C LEU A 73 0.52 10.15 13.20
N LYS A 74 1.56 9.92 13.99
CA LYS A 74 1.48 9.99 15.45
C LYS A 74 1.22 11.41 15.95
N ALA A 75 1.85 12.40 15.33
CA ALA A 75 1.67 13.81 15.67
C ALA A 75 0.29 14.36 15.26
N ALA A 76 -0.34 13.75 14.24
CA ALA A 76 -1.66 14.12 13.73
C ALA A 76 -2.55 12.88 13.60
N PRO A 77 -3.07 12.32 14.70
CA PRO A 77 -3.83 11.05 14.70
C PRO A 77 -5.08 11.10 13.82
N GLU A 78 -5.69 12.26 13.63
CA GLU A 78 -6.87 12.46 12.79
C GLU A 78 -6.59 12.10 11.31
N MET A 79 -5.34 12.19 10.87
CA MET A 79 -4.94 11.78 9.52
C MET A 79 -4.92 10.26 9.36
N ASN A 80 -4.84 9.50 10.46
CA ASN A 80 -4.94 8.04 10.48
C ASN A 80 -6.36 7.59 10.79
N SER A 81 -7.31 7.99 9.95
CA SER A 81 -8.74 7.76 10.19
C SER A 81 -9.49 7.34 8.93
N HIS A 82 -10.63 6.69 9.15
CA HIS A 82 -11.63 6.44 8.11
C HIS A 82 -12.88 7.27 8.33
N MET A 83 -13.30 7.98 7.32
CA MET A 83 -14.57 8.69 7.30
C MET A 83 -15.64 7.85 6.59
N HIS A 84 -16.77 7.68 7.25
CA HIS A 84 -17.96 7.12 6.64
C HIS A 84 -19.04 8.21 6.57
N PHE A 85 -19.54 8.49 5.37
CA PHE A 85 -20.56 9.51 5.14
C PHE A 85 -21.76 8.91 4.41
N GLU A 86 -22.93 8.92 5.08
CA GLU A 86 -24.21 8.50 4.52
C GLU A 86 -24.91 9.70 3.89
N LYS A 87 -24.79 9.82 2.57
CA LYS A 87 -25.26 10.99 1.80
C LYS A 87 -26.77 11.22 1.93
N LYS A 88 -27.59 10.15 2.00
CA LYS A 88 -29.06 10.28 2.08
C LYS A 88 -29.52 10.87 3.40
N LEU A 89 -28.88 10.51 4.49
CA LEU A 89 -29.22 10.95 5.83
C LEU A 89 -28.38 12.14 6.30
N VAL A 90 -27.42 12.60 5.47
CA VAL A 90 -26.48 13.68 5.81
C VAL A 90 -25.80 13.39 7.17
N ARG A 91 -25.40 12.15 7.39
CA ARG A 91 -24.75 11.69 8.62
C ARG A 91 -23.38 11.12 8.33
N GLY A 92 -22.44 11.34 9.23
CA GLY A 92 -21.10 10.80 9.10
C GLY A 92 -20.49 10.43 10.44
N LYS A 93 -19.45 9.58 10.37
CA LYS A 93 -18.57 9.28 11.48
C LYS A 93 -17.13 9.21 11.00
N VAL A 94 -16.21 9.62 11.84
CA VAL A 94 -14.78 9.44 11.68
C VAL A 94 -14.34 8.40 12.69
N THR A 95 -13.56 7.42 12.24
CA THR A 95 -12.97 6.38 13.09
C THR A 95 -11.46 6.55 12.99
N THR A 96 -10.81 6.96 14.06
CA THR A 96 -9.36 7.09 14.18
C THR A 96 -8.75 5.78 14.66
N PHE A 97 -7.59 5.41 14.13
CA PHE A 97 -6.90 4.17 14.46
C PHE A 97 -5.57 4.45 15.15
N ASP A 98 -5.26 3.67 16.17
CA ASP A 98 -3.98 3.75 16.88
C ASP A 98 -2.85 3.07 16.09
N ASN A 99 -3.16 1.97 15.38
CA ASN A 99 -2.19 1.25 14.57
C ASN A 99 -1.91 2.01 13.27
N ILE A 100 -0.65 2.26 12.97
CA ILE A 100 -0.21 2.89 11.74
C ILE A 100 0.25 1.82 10.77
N ASP A 101 -0.61 1.50 9.82
CA ASP A 101 -0.35 0.56 8.74
C ASP A 101 -0.14 1.34 7.43
N ILE A 102 1.00 1.15 6.76
CA ILE A 102 1.34 1.91 5.55
C ILE A 102 1.35 0.97 4.35
N SER A 103 0.53 1.28 3.34
CA SER A 103 0.51 0.57 2.08
C SER A 103 1.53 1.17 1.10
N VAL A 104 2.48 0.36 0.66
CA VAL A 104 3.59 0.77 -0.20
C VAL A 104 3.53 0.01 -1.52
N PRO A 105 3.63 0.70 -2.68
CA PRO A 105 3.80 0.02 -3.95
C PRO A 105 5.16 -0.64 -4.02
N TRP A 106 5.19 -1.91 -4.41
CA TRP A 106 6.40 -2.74 -4.48
C TRP A 106 6.61 -3.26 -5.89
N PRO A 107 7.76 -2.98 -6.53
CA PRO A 107 8.06 -3.50 -7.85
C PRO A 107 8.35 -5.00 -7.78
N LEU A 108 7.84 -5.73 -8.74
CA LEU A 108 8.04 -7.16 -8.89
C LEU A 108 9.06 -7.46 -9.99
N PRO A 109 9.70 -8.65 -9.98
CA PRO A 109 10.70 -9.01 -10.98
C PRO A 109 10.19 -9.01 -12.42
N ASP A 110 8.87 -9.22 -12.62
CA ASP A 110 8.20 -9.18 -13.93
C ASP A 110 7.86 -7.76 -14.42
N GLY A 111 8.27 -6.72 -13.69
CA GLY A 111 7.98 -5.32 -13.98
C GLY A 111 6.58 -4.86 -13.57
N SER A 112 5.77 -5.73 -12.99
CA SER A 112 4.48 -5.34 -12.41
C SER A 112 4.67 -4.72 -11.02
N MET A 113 3.60 -4.12 -10.49
CA MET A 113 3.59 -3.51 -9.15
C MET A 113 2.58 -4.23 -8.26
N MET A 114 2.97 -4.49 -7.02
CA MET A 114 2.08 -5.01 -5.99
C MET A 114 2.05 -4.05 -4.80
N THR A 115 0.89 -3.89 -4.18
CA THR A 115 0.78 -3.11 -2.94
C THR A 115 1.02 -4.02 -1.75
N VAL A 116 2.03 -3.70 -0.95
CA VAL A 116 2.33 -4.39 0.32
C VAL A 116 1.87 -3.52 1.47
N ASN A 117 1.07 -4.07 2.37
CA ASN A 117 0.66 -3.37 3.58
C ASN A 117 1.65 -3.68 4.71
N MET A 118 2.47 -2.69 5.07
CA MET A 118 3.42 -2.77 6.17
C MET A 118 2.72 -2.43 7.48
N LYS A 119 2.64 -3.43 8.36
CA LYS A 119 1.89 -3.36 9.62
C LYS A 119 2.67 -2.71 10.73
N ASP A 120 1.93 -1.95 11.58
CA ASP A 120 2.44 -1.39 12.84
C ASP A 120 3.73 -0.58 12.67
N MET A 121 3.77 0.29 11.65
CA MET A 121 4.95 1.09 11.32
C MET A 121 5.25 2.14 12.39
N GLY A 122 4.26 2.58 13.14
CA GLY A 122 4.41 3.55 14.22
C GLY A 122 5.38 3.11 15.32
N ASN A 123 5.36 1.84 15.66
CA ASN A 123 6.16 1.28 16.77
C ASN A 123 7.54 0.77 16.33
N LYS A 124 7.83 0.72 15.03
CA LYS A 124 9.10 0.18 14.52
C LYS A 124 10.23 1.22 14.54
N SER A 125 11.39 0.79 14.99
CA SER A 125 12.65 1.51 14.83
C SER A 125 13.11 1.47 13.36
N LEU A 126 14.10 2.30 13.00
CA LEU A 126 14.70 2.29 11.66
C LEU A 126 15.31 0.93 11.30
N GLN A 127 15.94 0.26 12.25
CA GLN A 127 16.53 -1.07 12.03
C GLN A 127 15.45 -2.13 11.81
N GLU A 128 14.36 -2.09 12.57
CA GLU A 128 13.21 -3.00 12.37
C GLU A 128 12.53 -2.76 11.02
N ILE A 129 12.47 -1.52 10.55
CA ILE A 129 11.96 -1.20 9.20
C ILE A 129 12.90 -1.77 8.12
N ALA A 130 14.22 -1.65 8.29
CA ALA A 130 15.19 -2.22 7.37
C ALA A 130 15.04 -3.75 7.28
N LYS A 131 14.96 -4.43 8.44
CA LYS A 131 14.70 -5.87 8.50
C LYS A 131 13.38 -6.26 7.87
N TYR A 132 12.30 -5.53 8.17
CA TYR A 132 10.97 -5.79 7.61
C TYR A 132 10.96 -5.66 6.09
N THR A 133 11.64 -4.64 5.55
CA THR A 133 11.81 -4.45 4.10
C THR A 133 12.56 -5.61 3.45
N ALA A 134 13.64 -6.08 4.08
CA ALA A 134 14.40 -7.24 3.60
C ALA A 134 13.55 -8.53 3.64
N ASP A 135 12.77 -8.73 4.69
CA ASP A 135 11.85 -9.88 4.82
C ASP A 135 10.76 -9.88 3.75
N ILE A 136 10.22 -8.69 3.41
CA ILE A 136 9.25 -8.55 2.31
C ILE A 136 9.90 -8.96 0.98
N ASN A 137 11.09 -8.44 0.67
CA ASN A 137 11.82 -8.78 -0.55
C ASN A 137 12.05 -10.30 -0.67
N ARG A 138 12.48 -10.93 0.42
CA ARG A 138 12.70 -12.38 0.46
C ARG A 138 11.42 -13.18 0.24
N LYS A 139 10.31 -12.77 0.85
CA LYS A 139 9.00 -13.40 0.67
C LYS A 139 8.51 -13.26 -0.76
N LEU A 140 8.61 -12.07 -1.34
CA LEU A 140 8.17 -11.83 -2.72
C LEU A 140 8.98 -12.62 -3.74
N ALA A 141 10.30 -12.75 -3.55
CA ALA A 141 11.14 -13.56 -4.42
C ALA A 141 10.75 -15.06 -4.43
N ASN A 142 10.17 -15.55 -3.34
CA ASN A 142 9.80 -16.96 -3.17
C ASN A 142 8.29 -17.23 -3.34
N THR A 143 7.50 -16.23 -3.71
CA THR A 143 6.04 -16.35 -3.81
C THR A 143 5.59 -16.36 -5.27
N ASN A 144 4.81 -17.38 -5.66
CA ASN A 144 4.08 -17.36 -6.92
C ASN A 144 2.87 -16.43 -6.79
N LEU A 145 3.05 -15.19 -7.25
CA LEU A 145 2.03 -14.15 -7.11
C LEU A 145 0.75 -14.45 -7.89
N THR A 146 0.87 -15.10 -9.04
CA THR A 146 -0.30 -15.49 -9.83
C THR A 146 -1.18 -16.46 -9.04
N GLU A 147 -0.59 -17.45 -8.43
CA GLU A 147 -1.28 -18.44 -7.59
C GLU A 147 -1.90 -17.78 -6.35
N ALA A 148 -1.17 -16.90 -5.69
CA ALA A 148 -1.66 -16.13 -4.55
C ALA A 148 -2.88 -15.26 -4.91
N LEU A 149 -2.86 -14.57 -6.05
CA LEU A 149 -3.98 -13.76 -6.54
C LEU A 149 -5.22 -14.63 -6.88
N TYR A 150 -5.00 -15.78 -7.50
CA TYR A 150 -6.10 -16.73 -7.78
C TYR A 150 -6.72 -17.25 -6.47
N SER A 151 -5.92 -17.63 -5.49
CA SER A 151 -6.41 -18.14 -4.21
C SER A 151 -7.24 -17.09 -3.46
N VAL A 152 -6.80 -15.84 -3.43
CA VAL A 152 -7.55 -14.71 -2.83
C VAL A 152 -8.86 -14.46 -3.59
N SER A 153 -8.82 -14.46 -4.91
CA SER A 153 -10.02 -14.28 -5.75
C SER A 153 -11.06 -15.38 -5.52
N ILE A 154 -10.63 -16.64 -5.40
CA ILE A 154 -11.49 -17.78 -5.09
C ILE A 154 -12.10 -17.62 -3.69
N GLN A 155 -11.29 -17.30 -2.67
CA GLN A 155 -11.77 -17.09 -1.30
C GLN A 155 -12.80 -15.97 -1.21
N ASP A 156 -12.57 -14.87 -1.89
CA ASP A 156 -13.51 -13.75 -1.94
C ASP A 156 -14.80 -14.11 -2.67
N THR A 157 -14.72 -14.93 -3.71
CA THR A 157 -15.90 -15.44 -4.42
C THR A 157 -16.72 -16.34 -3.52
N ILE A 158 -16.08 -17.26 -2.79
CA ILE A 158 -16.73 -18.12 -1.80
C ILE A 158 -17.39 -17.26 -0.71
N LYS A 159 -16.69 -16.25 -0.16
CA LYS A 159 -17.25 -15.33 0.83
C LYS A 159 -18.46 -14.54 0.30
N ALA A 160 -18.44 -14.15 -0.97
CA ALA A 160 -19.58 -13.48 -1.60
C ALA A 160 -20.79 -14.41 -1.73
N LEU A 161 -20.56 -15.66 -2.12
CA LEU A 161 -21.60 -16.71 -2.20
C LEU A 161 -22.21 -16.99 -0.84
N THR A 162 -21.40 -17.19 0.20
CA THR A 162 -21.90 -17.47 1.57
C THR A 162 -22.69 -16.30 2.18
N LYS A 163 -22.44 -15.06 1.72
CA LYS A 163 -23.20 -13.86 2.10
C LYS A 163 -24.42 -13.59 1.22
N GLY A 164 -24.78 -14.48 0.29
CA GLY A 164 -25.93 -14.34 -0.60
C GLY A 164 -25.75 -13.34 -1.75
N HIS A 165 -24.51 -12.89 -2.03
CA HIS A 165 -24.22 -11.92 -3.09
C HIS A 165 -23.91 -12.64 -4.42
N PHE A 166 -24.85 -13.43 -4.94
CA PHE A 166 -24.67 -14.29 -6.12
C PHE A 166 -24.27 -13.53 -7.39
N ILE A 167 -24.88 -12.35 -7.64
CA ILE A 167 -24.53 -11.51 -8.80
C ILE A 167 -23.07 -11.03 -8.71
N LYS A 168 -22.63 -10.62 -7.52
CA LYS A 168 -21.25 -10.15 -7.30
C LYS A 168 -20.24 -11.28 -7.43
N ALA A 169 -20.61 -12.52 -7.11
CA ALA A 169 -19.77 -13.70 -7.30
C ALA A 169 -19.67 -14.11 -8.77
N ALA A 170 -20.75 -14.00 -9.55
CA ALA A 170 -20.77 -14.35 -10.97
C ALA A 170 -20.02 -13.35 -11.88
N LEU A 171 -19.86 -12.09 -11.44
CA LEU A 171 -19.18 -11.02 -12.16
C LEU A 171 -17.66 -10.93 -11.88
N ARG A 172 -17.11 -11.78 -11.04
CA ARG A 172 -15.68 -11.87 -10.70
C ARG A 172 -14.97 -12.95 -11.49
#